data_f08d4c8f718b6e90e3d3f09523113c55
#
_entry.id   f08d4c8f718b6e90e3d3f09523113c55
#
_cell.length_a   1.000
_cell.length_b   1.000
_cell.length_c   1.000
_cell.angle_alpha   90.00
_cell.angle_beta   90.00
_cell.angle_gamma   90.00
#
_symmetry.space_group_name_H-M   'P 1'
#
loop_
_entity.id
_entity.type
_entity.pdbx_description
1 polymer ?
#
loop_
_entity_poly.entity_id
_entity_poly.type
_entity_poly.pdbx_seq_one_letter_code
_entity_poly.pdbx_strand_id
1 'polypeptide(L)'
;MQTLTRRGAIRHAGLAAATTALVIDGAPQAFAAVPASRQVARAGATSVLVRRTTATLSYRVNVRDQPTLEPRARIVGTLASTTTLTGSYDASGLWFRIAEGGFKGRWVTSAVLVATTARAVNGRLPMSAVTRLPSWSVNVSNLPHEPRYLSRAAAVGYLGLAAAFKARFGVALTITEAYRTLSRQQLLYRTLGYPRAAVPGTSNHGLGNAIDFGIARTNAINSPLYFGRSHDVWLTANSKRWGFDRPDYMDRRGSNPEWWHYNFVG
;
A
#
# COMPACT_ATOMS: atom_id res chain seq x y z
N MET A 1 76.67 -19.32 -3.26
CA MET A 1 76.55 -20.20 -2.10
C MET A 1 75.12 -20.37 -1.80
N GLN A 2 74.70 -21.55 -1.94
CA GLN A 2 73.51 -22.31 -1.62
C GLN A 2 72.15 -21.58 -1.58
N THR A 3 71.45 -21.77 -2.65
CA THR A 3 70.03 -21.72 -2.87
C THR A 3 69.34 -22.93 -2.24
N LEU A 4 68.24 -22.72 -1.52
CA LEU A 4 67.32 -23.77 -1.16
C LEU A 4 65.89 -23.36 -1.52
N THR A 5 65.45 -23.91 -2.64
CA THR A 5 64.07 -23.96 -3.09
C THR A 5 63.26 -24.94 -2.21
N ARG A 6 62.15 -24.47 -1.65
CA ARG A 6 61.09 -25.36 -1.19
C ARG A 6 59.82 -25.10 -1.96
N ARG A 7 59.50 -26.01 -2.87
CA ARG A 7 58.17 -26.16 -3.47
C ARG A 7 57.24 -26.73 -2.40
N GLY A 8 56.23 -25.96 -1.98
CA GLY A 8 55.11 -26.44 -1.21
C GLY A 8 53.94 -26.74 -2.16
N ALA A 9 53.54 -28.00 -2.20
CA ALA A 9 52.39 -28.44 -2.99
C ALA A 9 51.09 -27.98 -2.32
N ILE A 10 50.34 -27.18 -2.99
CA ILE A 10 48.95 -26.82 -2.55
C ILE A 10 48.06 -27.95 -3.03
N ARG A 11 47.56 -28.73 -2.05
CA ARG A 11 46.50 -29.69 -2.27
C ARG A 11 45.17 -28.92 -2.50
N HIS A 12 44.57 -29.09 -3.67
CA HIS A 12 43.22 -28.65 -3.91
C HIS A 12 42.25 -29.53 -3.12
N ALA A 13 41.75 -29.00 -2.04
CA ALA A 13 40.56 -29.56 -1.40
C ALA A 13 39.34 -29.11 -2.22
N GLY A 14 38.69 -30.06 -2.87
CA GLY A 14 37.43 -29.82 -3.57
C GLY A 14 36.36 -29.37 -2.58
N LEU A 15 35.89 -28.17 -2.73
CA LEU A 15 34.73 -27.66 -2.02
C LEU A 15 33.49 -28.19 -2.77
N ALA A 16 32.89 -29.24 -2.20
CA ALA A 16 31.56 -29.69 -2.64
C ALA A 16 30.59 -28.53 -2.39
N ALA A 17 30.02 -27.97 -3.46
CA ALA A 17 28.93 -27.01 -3.37
C ALA A 17 27.70 -27.75 -2.85
N ALA A 18 27.43 -27.59 -1.57
CA ALA A 18 26.14 -27.95 -0.99
C ALA A 18 25.13 -26.92 -1.51
N THR A 19 24.35 -27.32 -2.49
CA THR A 19 23.14 -26.64 -2.91
C THR A 19 22.13 -26.76 -1.77
N THR A 20 22.17 -25.80 -0.84
CA THR A 20 21.07 -25.63 0.12
C THR A 20 19.89 -25.09 -0.68
N ALA A 21 18.96 -25.97 -1.00
CA ALA A 21 17.66 -25.56 -1.50
C ALA A 21 17.03 -24.69 -0.41
N LEU A 22 16.92 -23.39 -0.69
CA LEU A 22 16.14 -22.46 0.12
C LEU A 22 14.68 -22.88 -0.03
N VAL A 23 14.19 -23.69 0.90
CA VAL A 23 12.76 -23.95 1.06
C VAL A 23 12.15 -22.60 1.42
N ILE A 24 11.53 -21.95 0.45
CA ILE A 24 10.66 -20.81 0.71
C ILE A 24 9.40 -21.41 1.33
N ASP A 25 9.42 -21.57 2.64
CA ASP A 25 8.23 -21.82 3.44
C ASP A 25 7.43 -20.52 3.51
N GLY A 26 6.71 -20.27 2.44
CA GLY A 26 5.85 -19.12 2.22
C GLY A 26 4.57 -19.57 1.57
N ALA A 27 3.96 -20.65 2.10
CA ALA A 27 2.52 -20.79 1.95
C ALA A 27 1.90 -19.47 2.43
N PRO A 28 0.93 -18.89 1.70
CA PRO A 28 0.21 -17.74 2.21
C PRO A 28 -0.38 -18.16 3.55
N GLN A 29 0.20 -17.66 4.64
CA GLN A 29 -0.41 -17.83 5.95
C GLN A 29 -1.80 -17.23 5.80
N ALA A 30 -2.81 -18.07 5.84
CA ALA A 30 -4.18 -17.64 5.96
C ALA A 30 -4.20 -16.72 7.17
N PHE A 31 -4.36 -15.40 6.90
CA PHE A 31 -4.43 -14.41 7.95
C PHE A 31 -5.54 -14.86 8.89
N ALA A 32 -5.15 -15.32 10.09
CA ALA A 32 -6.10 -15.67 11.11
C ALA A 32 -7.06 -14.50 11.24
N ALA A 33 -8.33 -14.75 11.01
CA ALA A 33 -9.37 -13.77 11.14
C ALA A 33 -9.31 -13.23 12.57
N VAL A 34 -8.77 -12.00 12.74
CA VAL A 34 -8.98 -11.26 13.98
C VAL A 34 -10.49 -11.17 14.12
N PRO A 35 -11.08 -11.63 15.24
CA PRO A 35 -12.52 -11.58 15.40
C PRO A 35 -12.94 -10.13 15.20
N ALA A 36 -13.67 -9.86 14.12
CA ALA A 36 -14.42 -8.65 13.99
C ALA A 36 -15.28 -8.58 15.23
N SER A 37 -15.12 -7.50 16.02
CA SER A 37 -16.07 -7.22 17.09
C SER A 37 -17.45 -7.44 16.48
N ARG A 38 -18.20 -8.37 17.03
CA ARG A 38 -19.55 -8.74 16.60
C ARG A 38 -20.46 -7.52 16.71
N GLN A 39 -20.41 -6.63 15.77
CA GLN A 39 -21.59 -5.92 15.35
C GLN A 39 -22.34 -6.88 14.44
N VAL A 40 -23.22 -7.64 15.02
CA VAL A 40 -24.26 -8.37 14.31
C VAL A 40 -24.96 -7.34 13.45
N ALA A 41 -24.65 -7.33 12.18
CA ALA A 41 -25.32 -6.49 11.21
C ALA A 41 -26.78 -6.95 11.21
N ARG A 42 -27.66 -6.19 11.85
CA ARG A 42 -29.08 -6.24 11.54
C ARG A 42 -29.18 -6.07 10.03
N ALA A 43 -30.00 -6.88 9.38
CA ALA A 43 -30.25 -6.87 7.95
C ALA A 43 -30.98 -5.56 7.55
N GLY A 44 -30.25 -4.44 7.62
CA GLY A 44 -30.70 -3.10 7.25
C GLY A 44 -29.63 -2.45 6.38
N ALA A 45 -30.07 -1.75 5.35
CA ALA A 45 -29.15 -0.98 4.50
C ALA A 45 -28.41 0.06 5.35
N THR A 46 -27.07 0.06 5.26
CA THR A 46 -26.20 1.01 5.97
C THR A 46 -25.83 2.14 5.02
N SER A 47 -26.00 3.39 5.46
CA SER A 47 -25.56 4.56 4.70
C SER A 47 -24.10 4.88 5.05
N VAL A 48 -23.26 5.00 4.05
CA VAL A 48 -21.84 5.31 4.17
C VAL A 48 -21.43 6.40 3.19
N LEU A 49 -20.34 7.11 3.50
CA LEU A 49 -19.73 8.11 2.61
C LEU A 49 -18.43 7.58 2.04
N VAL A 50 -18.17 7.89 0.78
CA VAL A 50 -16.83 7.81 0.21
C VAL A 50 -15.96 8.83 0.93
N ARG A 51 -14.87 8.38 1.52
CA ARG A 51 -14.01 9.19 2.38
C ARG A 51 -13.34 10.32 1.60
N ARG A 52 -13.44 11.53 2.15
CA ARG A 52 -12.69 12.68 1.67
C ARG A 52 -11.30 12.70 2.32
N THR A 53 -10.24 12.86 1.54
CA THR A 53 -8.86 12.82 2.02
C THR A 53 -8.17 14.17 2.04
N THR A 54 -8.48 15.07 1.10
CA THR A 54 -7.96 16.44 1.08
C THR A 54 -9.05 17.43 0.70
N ALA A 55 -8.92 18.67 1.18
CA ALA A 55 -9.95 19.70 1.00
C ALA A 55 -10.13 20.16 -0.45
N THR A 56 -9.16 19.95 -1.34
CA THR A 56 -9.08 20.63 -2.63
C THR A 56 -9.00 19.71 -3.85
N LEU A 57 -8.86 18.39 -3.66
CA LEU A 57 -8.59 17.46 -4.75
C LEU A 57 -9.66 16.39 -4.88
N SER A 58 -10.09 16.14 -6.11
CA SER A 58 -11.06 15.09 -6.42
C SER A 58 -10.43 13.72 -6.12
N TYR A 59 -10.84 13.15 -5.00
CA TYR A 59 -10.51 11.77 -4.64
C TYR A 59 -11.57 10.86 -5.25
N ARG A 60 -11.13 9.96 -6.11
CA ARG A 60 -12.00 8.96 -6.72
C ARG A 60 -11.64 7.59 -6.18
N VAL A 61 -12.64 6.78 -5.93
CA VAL A 61 -12.48 5.39 -5.50
C VAL A 61 -13.02 4.44 -6.55
N ASN A 62 -12.40 3.27 -6.67
CA ASN A 62 -12.79 2.28 -7.63
C ASN A 62 -14.07 1.55 -7.21
N VAL A 63 -14.94 1.32 -8.17
CA VAL A 63 -16.08 0.38 -8.07
C VAL A 63 -15.72 -0.88 -8.85
N ARG A 64 -15.91 -2.04 -8.24
CA ARG A 64 -15.53 -3.34 -8.81
C ARG A 64 -16.73 -4.24 -9.04
N ASP A 65 -16.59 -5.14 -10.01
CA ASP A 65 -17.60 -6.18 -10.28
C ASP A 65 -17.59 -7.31 -9.24
N GLN A 66 -16.47 -7.51 -8.54
CA GLN A 66 -16.30 -8.54 -7.51
C GLN A 66 -15.61 -7.98 -6.26
N PRO A 67 -15.86 -8.57 -5.05
CA PRO A 67 -15.25 -8.13 -3.79
C PRO A 67 -13.83 -8.68 -3.63
N THR A 68 -12.93 -8.33 -4.53
CA THR A 68 -11.53 -8.73 -4.48
C THR A 68 -10.63 -7.69 -5.16
N LEU A 69 -9.36 -7.63 -4.74
CA LEU A 69 -8.30 -6.84 -5.38
C LEU A 69 -7.48 -7.68 -6.36
N GLU A 70 -7.83 -8.95 -6.56
CA GLU A 70 -7.16 -9.77 -7.57
C GLU A 70 -7.40 -9.22 -8.98
N PRO A 71 -6.45 -9.41 -9.91
CA PRO A 71 -6.55 -8.89 -11.27
C PRO A 71 -7.77 -9.33 -12.06
N ARG A 72 -8.45 -10.42 -11.65
CA ARG A 72 -9.70 -10.89 -12.24
C ARG A 72 -10.89 -9.97 -11.99
N ALA A 73 -10.87 -9.20 -10.89
CA ALA A 73 -11.92 -8.22 -10.60
C ALA A 73 -11.71 -6.97 -11.44
N ARG A 74 -12.72 -6.66 -12.26
CA ARG A 74 -12.68 -5.46 -13.11
C ARG A 74 -13.10 -4.23 -12.34
N ILE A 75 -12.42 -3.12 -12.58
CA ILE A 75 -12.89 -1.80 -12.20
C ILE A 75 -13.97 -1.42 -13.22
N VAL A 76 -15.22 -1.26 -12.75
CA VAL A 76 -16.38 -0.95 -13.59
C VAL A 76 -16.78 0.52 -13.54
N GLY A 77 -16.11 1.31 -12.72
CA GLY A 77 -16.29 2.74 -12.62
C GLY A 77 -15.63 3.33 -11.39
N THR A 78 -15.85 4.60 -11.15
CA THR A 78 -15.31 5.31 -9.98
C THR A 78 -16.38 6.19 -9.33
N LEU A 79 -16.25 6.43 -8.03
CA LEU A 79 -17.07 7.33 -7.23
C LEU A 79 -16.24 8.51 -6.74
N ALA A 80 -16.82 9.69 -6.76
CA ALA A 80 -16.20 10.87 -6.18
C ALA A 80 -16.21 10.82 -4.66
N SER A 81 -15.30 11.59 -4.03
CA SER A 81 -15.33 11.80 -2.58
C SER A 81 -16.67 12.42 -2.16
N THR A 82 -17.11 12.09 -0.95
CA THR A 82 -18.39 12.55 -0.38
C THR A 82 -19.65 11.96 -1.04
N THR A 83 -19.53 11.06 -2.00
CA THR A 83 -20.68 10.30 -2.49
C THR A 83 -21.29 9.47 -1.36
N THR A 84 -22.57 9.61 -1.11
CA THR A 84 -23.30 8.76 -0.18
C THR A 84 -23.70 7.46 -0.86
N LEU A 85 -23.48 6.36 -0.18
CA LEU A 85 -23.85 5.02 -0.64
C LEU A 85 -24.76 4.36 0.38
N THR A 86 -25.75 3.65 -0.12
CA THR A 86 -26.62 2.75 0.65
C THR A 86 -26.27 1.31 0.29
N GLY A 87 -26.14 0.44 1.29
CA GLY A 87 -25.78 -0.95 1.05
C GLY A 87 -25.41 -1.71 2.31
N SER A 88 -24.61 -2.75 2.17
CA SER A 88 -24.19 -3.61 3.28
C SER A 88 -22.75 -4.06 3.15
N TYR A 89 -22.09 -4.27 4.28
CA TYR A 89 -20.78 -4.91 4.30
C TYR A 89 -20.92 -6.43 4.06
N ASP A 90 -19.92 -7.01 3.41
CA ASP A 90 -19.76 -8.45 3.33
C ASP A 90 -19.37 -9.05 4.69
N ALA A 91 -19.36 -10.38 4.81
CA ALA A 91 -19.02 -11.07 6.04
C ALA A 91 -17.58 -10.78 6.53
N SER A 92 -16.65 -10.42 5.62
CA SER A 92 -15.27 -10.06 5.97
C SER A 92 -15.14 -8.64 6.53
N GLY A 93 -16.13 -7.78 6.28
CA GLY A 93 -16.08 -6.35 6.55
C GLY A 93 -15.10 -5.57 5.68
N LEU A 94 -14.50 -6.20 4.66
CA LEU A 94 -13.56 -5.56 3.74
C LEU A 94 -14.24 -4.92 2.55
N TRP A 95 -15.46 -5.35 2.23
CA TRP A 95 -16.19 -4.91 1.06
C TRP A 95 -17.58 -4.41 1.43
N PHE A 96 -18.01 -3.42 0.68
CA PHE A 96 -19.35 -2.85 0.78
C PHE A 96 -20.07 -3.05 -0.55
N ARG A 97 -21.21 -3.74 -0.50
CA ARG A 97 -22.09 -3.96 -1.66
C ARG A 97 -23.07 -2.81 -1.77
N ILE A 98 -23.08 -2.14 -2.89
CA ILE A 98 -23.95 -1.01 -3.19
C ILE A 98 -25.36 -1.55 -3.46
N ALA A 99 -26.37 -1.03 -2.75
CA ALA A 99 -27.77 -1.45 -2.89
C ALA A 99 -28.55 -0.64 -3.92
N GLU A 100 -28.11 0.59 -4.23
CA GLU A 100 -28.88 1.55 -5.03
C GLU A 100 -28.01 2.31 -6.06
N GLY A 101 -28.65 3.00 -6.99
CA GLY A 101 -28.00 3.84 -7.98
C GLY A 101 -27.36 3.09 -9.14
N GLY A 102 -26.56 3.79 -9.93
CA GLY A 102 -25.95 3.27 -11.15
C GLY A 102 -24.96 2.14 -10.96
N PHE A 103 -24.46 1.96 -9.73
CA PHE A 103 -23.56 0.86 -9.36
C PHE A 103 -24.21 -0.20 -8.46
N LYS A 104 -25.54 -0.31 -8.48
CA LYS A 104 -26.26 -1.35 -7.72
C LYS A 104 -25.67 -2.74 -7.97
N GLY A 105 -25.44 -3.48 -6.88
CA GLY A 105 -24.85 -4.83 -6.89
C GLY A 105 -23.34 -4.87 -7.05
N ARG A 106 -22.67 -3.73 -7.22
CA ARG A 106 -21.22 -3.61 -7.32
C ARG A 106 -20.58 -3.39 -5.95
N TRP A 107 -19.26 -3.37 -5.91
CA TRP A 107 -18.49 -3.42 -4.69
C TRP A 107 -17.49 -2.28 -4.57
N VAL A 108 -17.36 -1.77 -3.35
CA VAL A 108 -16.33 -0.79 -2.96
C VAL A 108 -15.62 -1.32 -1.73
N THR A 109 -14.31 -1.13 -1.62
CA THR A 109 -13.60 -1.52 -0.40
C THR A 109 -14.00 -0.65 0.79
N SER A 110 -14.17 -1.26 1.96
CA SER A 110 -14.53 -0.54 3.19
C SER A 110 -13.47 0.47 3.64
N ALA A 111 -12.21 0.27 3.26
CA ALA A 111 -11.10 1.16 3.65
C ALA A 111 -11.26 2.60 3.16
N VAL A 112 -11.98 2.81 2.05
CA VAL A 112 -12.25 4.13 1.48
C VAL A 112 -13.58 4.73 1.92
N LEU A 113 -14.29 4.07 2.84
CA LEU A 113 -15.60 4.47 3.33
C LEU A 113 -15.54 4.97 4.77
N VAL A 114 -16.50 5.78 5.14
CA VAL A 114 -16.73 6.23 6.51
C VAL A 114 -18.25 6.30 6.76
N ALA A 115 -18.68 5.90 7.94
CA ALA A 115 -20.09 6.08 8.31
C ALA A 115 -20.45 7.57 8.26
N THR A 116 -21.66 7.91 7.79
CA THR A 116 -22.12 9.29 7.63
C THR A 116 -22.06 10.10 8.94
N THR A 117 -22.16 9.42 10.08
CA THR A 117 -22.12 10.01 11.42
C THR A 117 -20.74 9.91 12.10
N ALA A 118 -19.79 9.18 11.54
CA ALA A 118 -18.47 8.96 12.16
C ALA A 118 -17.46 10.03 11.74
N ARG A 119 -16.72 10.56 12.70
CA ARG A 119 -15.53 11.34 12.43
C ARG A 119 -14.39 10.40 11.99
N ALA A 120 -13.81 10.64 10.84
CA ALA A 120 -12.57 9.97 10.46
C ALA A 120 -11.43 10.42 11.39
N VAL A 121 -10.79 9.45 12.06
CA VAL A 121 -9.70 9.71 13.01
C VAL A 121 -8.36 9.63 12.28
N ASN A 122 -8.05 10.64 11.50
CA ASN A 122 -6.83 10.69 10.69
C ASN A 122 -5.58 10.79 11.58
N GLY A 123 -4.67 9.84 11.44
CA GLY A 123 -3.43 9.77 12.24
C GLY A 123 -3.62 9.28 13.68
N ARG A 124 -4.84 8.83 14.04
CA ARG A 124 -5.17 8.30 15.39
C ARG A 124 -5.91 6.97 15.31
N LEU A 125 -5.66 6.18 14.26
CA LEU A 125 -6.26 4.86 14.13
C LEU A 125 -5.73 3.94 15.25
N PRO A 126 -6.60 3.15 15.88
CA PRO A 126 -6.14 2.09 16.78
C PRO A 126 -5.36 1.04 15.98
N MET A 127 -4.39 0.41 16.61
CA MET A 127 -3.55 -0.60 15.94
C MET A 127 -4.36 -1.78 15.38
N SER A 128 -5.54 -2.07 15.95
CA SER A 128 -6.48 -3.06 15.42
C SER A 128 -7.11 -2.69 14.07
N ALA A 129 -7.08 -1.41 13.69
CA ALA A 129 -7.61 -0.92 12.40
C ALA A 129 -6.56 -0.95 11.26
N VAL A 130 -5.32 -1.27 11.59
CA VAL A 130 -4.22 -1.35 10.62
C VAL A 130 -3.53 -2.70 10.68
N THR A 131 -2.97 -3.13 9.58
CA THR A 131 -2.26 -4.40 9.41
C THR A 131 -0.76 -4.12 9.32
N ARG A 132 0.03 -4.81 10.15
CA ARG A 132 1.49 -4.78 10.06
C ARG A 132 1.94 -5.46 8.77
N LEU A 133 2.84 -4.81 8.05
CA LEU A 133 3.42 -5.34 6.83
C LEU A 133 4.65 -6.22 7.16
N PRO A 134 4.99 -7.17 6.27
CA PRO A 134 6.18 -8.01 6.45
C PRO A 134 7.47 -7.19 6.52
N SER A 135 8.47 -7.64 7.26
CA SER A 135 9.74 -6.94 7.45
C SER A 135 10.49 -6.68 6.15
N TRP A 136 10.42 -7.58 5.18
CA TRP A 136 11.04 -7.40 3.85
C TRP A 136 10.48 -6.22 3.06
N SER A 137 9.28 -5.74 3.39
CA SER A 137 8.64 -4.61 2.72
C SER A 137 9.22 -3.26 3.16
N VAL A 138 9.92 -3.22 4.28
CA VAL A 138 10.43 -1.96 4.84
C VAL A 138 11.71 -1.56 4.12
N ASN A 139 11.72 -0.35 3.55
CA ASN A 139 12.96 0.24 3.08
C ASN A 139 13.71 0.85 4.27
N VAL A 140 14.84 0.23 4.60
CA VAL A 140 15.64 0.59 5.79
C VAL A 140 16.53 1.83 5.63
N SER A 141 16.59 2.40 4.43
CA SER A 141 17.51 3.52 4.17
C SER A 141 17.15 4.80 4.92
N ASN A 142 15.86 5.03 5.22
CA ASN A 142 15.42 6.28 5.85
C ASN A 142 14.99 6.14 7.30
N LEU A 143 14.42 5.01 7.68
CA LEU A 143 13.96 4.70 9.04
C LEU A 143 14.15 3.20 9.28
N PRO A 144 15.37 2.75 9.61
CA PRO A 144 15.66 1.35 9.79
C PRO A 144 14.81 0.75 10.91
N HIS A 145 14.31 -0.45 10.68
CA HIS A 145 13.65 -1.31 11.65
C HIS A 145 12.25 -0.91 12.13
N GLU A 146 11.70 0.24 11.76
CA GLU A 146 10.33 0.56 12.13
C GLU A 146 9.31 -0.22 11.29
N PRO A 147 8.36 -0.95 11.94
CA PRO A 147 7.29 -1.63 11.23
C PRO A 147 6.43 -0.65 10.44
N ARG A 148 5.97 -1.06 9.27
CA ARG A 148 5.00 -0.32 8.46
C ARG A 148 3.63 -0.94 8.57
N TYR A 149 2.60 -0.11 8.53
CA TYR A 149 1.21 -0.52 8.68
C TYR A 149 0.36 0.11 7.59
N LEU A 150 -0.66 -0.60 7.13
CA LEU A 150 -1.69 -0.10 6.22
C LEU A 150 -3.07 -0.50 6.74
N SER A 151 -4.12 0.15 6.26
CA SER A 151 -5.47 -0.39 6.43
C SER A 151 -5.53 -1.82 5.87
N ARG A 152 -6.39 -2.66 6.41
CA ARG A 152 -6.43 -4.09 6.08
C ARG A 152 -6.55 -4.34 4.57
N ALA A 153 -7.45 -3.62 3.89
CA ALA A 153 -7.61 -3.76 2.45
C ALA A 153 -6.39 -3.26 1.66
N ALA A 154 -5.80 -2.12 2.06
CA ALA A 154 -4.59 -1.60 1.44
C ALA A 154 -3.39 -2.56 1.63
N ALA A 155 -3.29 -3.23 2.78
CA ALA A 155 -2.25 -4.23 3.01
C ALA A 155 -2.39 -5.44 2.06
N VAL A 156 -3.61 -5.94 1.86
CA VAL A 156 -3.90 -7.01 0.87
C VAL A 156 -3.50 -6.56 -0.53
N GLY A 157 -3.91 -5.37 -0.95
CA GLY A 157 -3.55 -4.81 -2.26
C GLY A 157 -2.05 -4.67 -2.44
N TYR A 158 -1.35 -4.15 -1.42
CA TYR A 158 0.11 -4.00 -1.47
C TYR A 158 0.82 -5.34 -1.63
N LEU A 159 0.43 -6.37 -0.90
CA LEU A 159 1.06 -7.70 -1.00
C LEU A 159 0.91 -8.29 -2.40
N GLY A 160 -0.26 -8.16 -3.02
CA GLY A 160 -0.48 -8.58 -4.41
C GLY A 160 0.36 -7.77 -5.41
N LEU A 161 0.39 -6.43 -5.27
CA LEU A 161 1.20 -5.55 -6.10
C LEU A 161 2.69 -5.87 -5.97
N ALA A 162 3.18 -6.05 -4.75
CA ALA A 162 4.59 -6.34 -4.48
C ALA A 162 5.02 -7.72 -5.04
N ALA A 163 4.15 -8.72 -4.98
CA ALA A 163 4.39 -10.02 -5.59
C ALA A 163 4.50 -9.92 -7.12
N ALA A 164 3.58 -9.20 -7.76
CA ALA A 164 3.60 -8.97 -9.21
C ALA A 164 4.82 -8.14 -9.65
N PHE A 165 5.19 -7.12 -8.87
CA PHE A 165 6.38 -6.31 -9.11
C PHE A 165 7.66 -7.16 -9.02
N LYS A 166 7.79 -7.98 -7.97
CA LYS A 166 8.92 -8.90 -7.81
C LYS A 166 9.01 -9.91 -8.94
N ALA A 167 7.88 -10.46 -9.38
CA ALA A 167 7.84 -11.36 -10.53
C ALA A 167 8.32 -10.68 -11.82
N ARG A 168 8.04 -9.38 -11.99
CA ARG A 168 8.42 -8.61 -13.19
C ARG A 168 9.87 -8.17 -13.18
N PHE A 169 10.42 -7.77 -12.03
CA PHE A 169 11.71 -7.09 -11.93
C PHE A 169 12.77 -7.84 -11.11
N GLY A 170 12.41 -8.94 -10.46
CA GLY A 170 13.32 -9.73 -9.61
C GLY A 170 13.65 -9.07 -8.26
N VAL A 171 13.16 -7.86 -7.99
CA VAL A 171 13.46 -7.09 -6.77
C VAL A 171 12.20 -6.81 -5.96
N ALA A 172 12.34 -6.65 -4.66
CA ALA A 172 11.22 -6.34 -3.77
C ALA A 172 10.77 -4.88 -3.98
N LEU A 173 9.45 -4.67 -4.05
CA LEU A 173 8.84 -3.34 -3.98
C LEU A 173 8.74 -2.94 -2.51
N THR A 174 9.75 -2.24 -2.01
CA THR A 174 9.79 -1.79 -0.62
C THR A 174 9.08 -0.45 -0.43
N ILE A 175 8.82 -0.10 0.81
CA ILE A 175 8.14 1.13 1.21
C ILE A 175 8.97 1.94 2.21
N THR A 176 8.93 3.24 2.08
CA THR A 176 9.56 4.19 3.01
C THR A 176 8.57 4.71 4.04
N GLU A 177 7.32 4.95 3.64
CA GLU A 177 6.27 5.45 4.51
C GLU A 177 4.93 4.74 4.22
N ALA A 178 4.10 4.53 5.25
CA ALA A 178 2.76 3.94 5.16
C ALA A 178 1.81 4.65 6.14
N TYR A 179 1.19 3.95 7.12
CA TYR A 179 0.41 4.64 8.15
C TYR A 179 1.27 5.62 8.92
N ARG A 180 0.78 6.86 9.03
CA ARG A 180 1.46 7.96 9.70
C ARG A 180 0.61 8.47 10.86
N THR A 181 1.18 8.52 12.06
CA THR A 181 0.51 9.11 13.23
C THR A 181 0.33 10.62 13.06
N LEU A 182 -0.67 11.18 13.75
CA LEU A 182 -0.90 12.62 13.75
C LEU A 182 0.31 13.41 14.25
N SER A 183 0.98 12.92 15.29
CA SER A 183 2.20 13.54 15.82
C SER A 183 3.34 13.61 14.78
N ARG A 184 3.53 12.52 14.03
CA ARG A 184 4.50 12.48 12.92
C ARG A 184 4.10 13.46 11.81
N GLN A 185 2.80 13.51 11.45
CA GLN A 185 2.31 14.47 10.45
C GLN A 185 2.50 15.94 10.92
N GLN A 186 2.26 16.23 12.18
CA GLN A 186 2.50 17.55 12.75
C GLN A 186 3.98 17.95 12.67
N LEU A 187 4.89 17.00 12.97
CA LEU A 187 6.33 17.23 12.83
C LEU A 187 6.70 17.55 11.38
N LEU A 188 6.27 16.74 10.43
CA LEU A 188 6.53 16.97 9.01
C LEU A 188 5.98 18.31 8.53
N TYR A 189 4.77 18.66 8.95
CA TYR A 189 4.15 19.93 8.57
C TYR A 189 4.93 21.13 9.10
N ARG A 190 5.40 21.09 10.35
CA ARG A 190 6.26 22.15 10.92
C ARG A 190 7.60 22.28 10.19
N THR A 191 8.15 21.15 9.71
CA THR A 191 9.47 21.13 9.08
C THR A 191 9.43 21.48 7.60
N LEU A 192 8.43 21.02 6.87
CA LEU A 192 8.36 21.10 5.41
C LEU A 192 7.32 22.11 4.90
N GLY A 193 6.26 22.35 5.68
CA GLY A 193 5.12 23.17 5.28
C GLY A 193 4.28 22.57 4.14
N TYR A 194 3.14 23.24 3.85
CA TYR A 194 2.32 22.94 2.67
C TYR A 194 3.01 23.52 1.40
N PRO A 195 2.98 22.86 0.24
CA PRO A 195 2.31 21.60 -0.06
C PRO A 195 3.14 20.32 0.19
N ARG A 196 4.42 20.44 0.60
CA ARG A 196 5.32 19.29 0.80
C ARG A 196 4.89 18.36 1.93
N ALA A 197 4.13 18.85 2.88
CA ALA A 197 3.45 18.05 3.90
C ALA A 197 1.99 18.46 3.98
N ALA A 198 1.08 17.49 3.97
CA ALA A 198 -0.34 17.74 4.14
C ALA A 198 -0.64 18.35 5.52
N VAL A 199 -1.68 19.17 5.60
CA VAL A 199 -2.17 19.71 6.88
C VAL A 199 -2.46 18.56 7.85
N PRO A 200 -2.04 18.65 9.12
CA PRO A 200 -2.28 17.60 10.10
C PRO A 200 -3.75 17.20 10.19
N GLY A 201 -4.01 15.90 10.14
CA GLY A 201 -5.37 15.36 10.12
C GLY A 201 -6.02 15.22 8.73
N THR A 202 -5.30 15.53 7.63
CA THR A 202 -5.84 15.42 6.27
C THR A 202 -5.08 14.44 5.36
N SER A 203 -3.94 13.91 5.82
CA SER A 203 -3.11 13.00 5.04
C SER A 203 -3.74 11.61 4.84
N ASN A 204 -3.64 11.04 3.63
CA ASN A 204 -4.04 9.65 3.36
C ASN A 204 -3.21 8.63 4.14
N HIS A 205 -1.95 8.95 4.46
CA HIS A 205 -1.12 8.15 5.35
C HIS A 205 -1.75 8.02 6.74
N GLY A 206 -2.40 9.07 7.26
CA GLY A 206 -3.09 9.04 8.55
C GLY A 206 -4.35 8.13 8.58
N LEU A 207 -4.76 7.63 7.43
CA LEU A 207 -5.84 6.65 7.27
C LEU A 207 -5.33 5.24 6.99
N GLY A 208 -4.01 5.05 6.89
CA GLY A 208 -3.41 3.81 6.42
C GLY A 208 -3.72 3.51 4.95
N ASN A 209 -4.09 4.53 4.16
CA ASN A 209 -4.51 4.43 2.77
C ASN A 209 -3.56 5.15 1.81
N ALA A 210 -2.32 5.36 2.20
CA ALA A 210 -1.27 5.82 1.30
C ALA A 210 0.03 5.08 1.58
N ILE A 211 0.85 5.00 0.57
CA ILE A 211 2.13 4.31 0.58
C ILE A 211 3.15 5.14 -0.22
N ASP A 212 4.34 5.26 0.34
CA ASP A 212 5.48 5.81 -0.38
C ASP A 212 6.43 4.66 -0.73
N PHE A 213 6.56 4.37 -2.03
CA PHE A 213 7.46 3.33 -2.50
C PHE A 213 8.91 3.79 -2.49
N GLY A 214 9.81 2.88 -2.15
CA GLY A 214 11.24 3.09 -2.23
C GLY A 214 11.97 1.80 -2.54
N ILE A 215 13.03 1.87 -3.33
CA ILE A 215 13.99 0.78 -3.50
C ILE A 215 15.23 1.17 -2.70
N ALA A 216 15.70 0.25 -1.85
CA ALA A 216 16.84 0.49 -0.98
C ALA A 216 18.05 1.05 -1.76
N ARG A 217 18.67 2.11 -1.21
CA ARG A 217 19.98 2.64 -1.61
C ARG A 217 20.10 3.30 -2.99
N THR A 218 19.01 3.72 -3.61
CA THR A 218 19.12 4.51 -4.85
C THR A 218 18.93 5.99 -4.57
N ASN A 219 19.81 6.82 -5.13
CA ASN A 219 19.60 8.26 -5.20
C ASN A 219 18.25 8.52 -5.91
N ALA A 220 17.47 9.48 -5.45
CA ALA A 220 16.13 9.77 -5.96
C ALA A 220 16.09 9.92 -7.49
N ILE A 221 17.05 10.63 -8.09
CA ILE A 221 17.13 10.84 -9.54
C ILE A 221 17.55 9.57 -10.29
N ASN A 222 18.34 8.71 -9.67
CA ASN A 222 18.82 7.46 -10.27
C ASN A 222 17.91 6.26 -9.93
N SER A 223 16.89 6.47 -9.09
CA SER A 223 15.95 5.43 -8.75
C SER A 223 15.23 4.90 -10.00
N PRO A 224 15.12 3.58 -10.19
CA PRO A 224 14.26 3.00 -11.23
C PRO A 224 12.78 3.36 -11.04
N LEU A 225 12.39 3.84 -9.85
CA LEU A 225 11.05 4.36 -9.54
C LEU A 225 10.85 5.82 -9.95
N TYR A 226 11.91 6.56 -10.29
CA TYR A 226 11.79 7.95 -10.71
C TYR A 226 10.94 8.09 -11.98
N PHE A 227 10.22 9.19 -12.11
CA PHE A 227 9.30 9.47 -13.21
C PHE A 227 9.79 9.06 -14.59
N GLY A 228 9.02 8.22 -15.27
CA GLY A 228 9.29 7.74 -16.62
C GLY A 228 10.32 6.62 -16.72
N ARG A 229 10.87 6.15 -15.60
CA ARG A 229 11.76 4.99 -15.58
C ARG A 229 10.98 3.68 -15.52
N SER A 230 11.65 2.56 -15.76
CA SER A 230 11.01 1.26 -15.97
C SER A 230 10.04 0.83 -14.87
N HIS A 231 10.39 1.05 -13.60
CA HIS A 231 9.53 0.68 -12.47
C HIS A 231 8.35 1.64 -12.31
N ASP A 232 8.58 2.94 -12.52
CA ASP A 232 7.53 3.95 -12.49
C ASP A 232 6.49 3.72 -13.60
N VAL A 233 6.95 3.50 -14.83
CA VAL A 233 6.07 3.20 -15.97
C VAL A 233 5.21 1.97 -15.70
N TRP A 234 5.82 0.91 -15.14
CA TRP A 234 5.08 -0.30 -14.82
C TRP A 234 4.09 -0.08 -13.67
N LEU A 235 4.49 0.61 -12.60
CA LEU A 235 3.62 0.92 -11.47
C LEU A 235 2.42 1.78 -11.92
N THR A 236 2.64 2.83 -12.67
CA THR A 236 1.58 3.70 -13.21
C THR A 236 0.58 2.91 -14.05
N ALA A 237 1.05 1.95 -14.85
CA ALA A 237 0.19 1.12 -15.69
C ALA A 237 -0.55 0.01 -14.94
N ASN A 238 -0.03 -0.46 -13.80
CA ASN A 238 -0.51 -1.70 -13.19
C ASN A 238 -1.07 -1.55 -11.78
N SER A 239 -0.63 -0.57 -10.99
CA SER A 239 -0.95 -0.46 -9.54
C SER A 239 -2.46 -0.39 -9.26
N LYS A 240 -3.25 0.20 -10.18
CA LYS A 240 -4.72 0.29 -10.04
C LYS A 240 -5.40 -1.07 -9.89
N ARG A 241 -4.84 -2.12 -10.48
CA ARG A 241 -5.37 -3.49 -10.34
C ARG A 241 -5.42 -3.96 -8.90
N TRP A 242 -4.47 -3.50 -8.08
CA TRP A 242 -4.37 -3.79 -6.66
C TRP A 242 -4.85 -2.63 -5.78
N GLY A 243 -5.57 -1.68 -6.36
CA GLY A 243 -6.21 -0.59 -5.64
C GLY A 243 -5.31 0.60 -5.33
N PHE A 244 -4.11 0.70 -5.91
CA PHE A 244 -3.25 1.86 -5.73
C PHE A 244 -3.19 2.74 -6.96
N ASP A 245 -3.26 4.05 -6.74
CA ASP A 245 -3.19 5.05 -7.81
C ASP A 245 -2.36 6.24 -7.36
N ARG A 246 -1.52 6.76 -8.26
CA ARG A 246 -0.86 8.05 -8.04
C ARG A 246 -1.85 9.16 -8.35
N PRO A 247 -2.07 10.12 -7.43
CA PRO A 247 -2.91 11.27 -7.73
C PRO A 247 -2.34 12.13 -8.87
N ASP A 248 -3.18 12.64 -9.75
CA ASP A 248 -2.76 13.46 -10.91
C ASP A 248 -1.88 14.65 -10.52
N TYR A 249 -2.15 15.28 -9.36
CA TYR A 249 -1.35 16.40 -8.86
C TYR A 249 0.06 15.99 -8.38
N MET A 250 0.30 14.69 -8.19
CA MET A 250 1.59 14.11 -7.84
C MET A 250 2.33 13.51 -9.04
N ASP A 251 1.74 13.54 -10.22
CA ASP A 251 2.43 13.17 -11.45
C ASP A 251 3.53 14.18 -11.80
N ARG A 252 4.40 13.80 -12.74
CA ARG A 252 5.58 14.59 -13.13
C ARG A 252 5.28 16.07 -13.44
N ARG A 253 4.10 16.36 -13.98
CA ARG A 253 3.64 17.71 -14.33
C ARG A 253 2.60 18.25 -13.35
N GLY A 254 2.35 17.56 -12.27
CA GLY A 254 1.39 17.97 -11.24
C GLY A 254 1.91 19.14 -10.40
N SER A 255 1.05 19.66 -9.54
CA SER A 255 1.37 20.79 -8.66
C SER A 255 2.29 20.42 -7.47
N ASN A 256 2.39 19.13 -7.13
CA ASN A 256 3.28 18.61 -6.09
C ASN A 256 3.84 17.24 -6.54
N PRO A 257 4.82 17.18 -7.46
CA PRO A 257 5.29 15.93 -8.05
C PRO A 257 5.96 15.01 -7.02
N GLU A 258 5.41 13.79 -6.87
CA GLU A 258 5.92 12.76 -5.96
C GLU A 258 5.88 11.39 -6.64
N TRP A 259 6.98 10.97 -7.28
CA TRP A 259 7.05 9.70 -7.99
C TRP A 259 6.82 8.48 -7.09
N TRP A 260 7.04 8.59 -5.79
CA TRP A 260 6.93 7.52 -4.79
C TRP A 260 5.53 7.35 -4.21
N HIS A 261 4.68 8.39 -4.23
CA HIS A 261 3.41 8.40 -3.51
C HIS A 261 2.27 7.77 -4.29
N TYR A 262 1.56 6.85 -3.63
CA TYR A 262 0.34 6.22 -4.15
C TYR A 262 -0.74 6.16 -3.09
N ASN A 263 -1.96 6.55 -3.46
CA ASN A 263 -3.15 6.40 -2.62
C ASN A 263 -3.81 5.05 -2.87
N PHE A 264 -4.35 4.46 -1.79
CA PHE A 264 -5.24 3.33 -1.91
C PHE A 264 -6.65 3.83 -2.24
N VAL A 265 -7.13 3.46 -3.41
CA VAL A 265 -8.42 3.86 -3.99
C VAL A 265 -9.38 2.67 -4.19
N GLY A 266 -8.95 1.47 -3.76
CA GLY A 266 -9.74 0.24 -3.77
C GLY A 266 -9.71 -0.61 -5.02
#